data_0cc9dc1b0e8de9dd25b8dbb0396cc5b2
#
_entry.id   0cc9dc1b0e8de9dd25b8dbb0396cc5b2
#
_cell.length_a   1.000
_cell.length_b   1.000
_cell.length_c   1.000
_cell.angle_alpha   90.00
_cell.angle_beta   90.00
_cell.angle_gamma   90.00
#
_symmetry.space_group_name_H-M   'P 1'
#
loop_
_entity.id
_entity.type
_entity.pdbx_description
1 polymer ?
#
loop_
_entity_poly.entity_id
_entity_poly.type
_entity_poly.pdbx_seq_one_letter_code
_entity_poly.pdbx_strand_id
1 'polypeptide(L)'
;MLGSVSFAIIASWIFRLPDPRTFGSMNPGATNVLRSGNKAAAILTLLGDAGKGWVAVILAQHFAPVWGLDNKVIAGVALLVFLGHIWPVFLRFKGGRGVATAVGVVLGLSLWPGILAVITWVIVALIWRFSSLSALVAATLTPVYAWIFLGLDLSTFVIFTISLLVILRHKSNIANLLAGKERRIGKRGES
;
A
#
# COMPACT_ATOMS: atom_id res chain seq x y z
N MET A 1 -6.38 13.13 6.91
CA MET A 1 -7.77 12.75 6.54
C MET A 1 -7.81 11.93 5.25
N LEU A 2 -7.22 12.36 4.11
CA LEU A 2 -7.24 11.62 2.82
C LEU A 2 -6.76 10.16 2.96
N GLY A 3 -5.67 9.91 3.68
CA GLY A 3 -5.16 8.56 3.95
C GLY A 3 -6.19 7.63 4.60
N SER A 4 -7.09 8.15 5.44
CA SER A 4 -8.10 7.37 6.16
C SER A 4 -9.29 6.92 5.30
N VAL A 5 -9.39 7.39 4.06
CA VAL A 5 -10.38 6.90 3.09
C VAL A 5 -9.98 5.50 2.64
N SER A 6 -10.85 4.51 2.86
CA SER A 6 -10.62 3.11 2.45
C SER A 6 -11.34 2.80 1.15
N PHE A 7 -10.61 2.72 0.05
CA PHE A 7 -11.19 2.36 -1.23
C PHE A 7 -11.67 0.91 -1.28
N ALA A 8 -11.17 0.03 -0.42
CA ALA A 8 -11.70 -1.32 -0.30
C ALA A 8 -13.16 -1.32 0.20
N ILE A 9 -13.49 -0.48 1.18
CA ILE A 9 -14.86 -0.34 1.68
C ILE A 9 -15.75 0.35 0.66
N ILE A 10 -15.27 1.44 0.03
CA ILE A 10 -16.00 2.16 -1.02
C ILE A 10 -16.32 1.23 -2.19
N ALA A 11 -15.32 0.50 -2.70
CA ALA A 11 -15.50 -0.45 -3.78
C ALA A 11 -16.48 -1.57 -3.39
N SER A 12 -16.36 -2.13 -2.19
CA SER A 12 -17.30 -3.16 -1.72
C SER A 12 -18.73 -2.62 -1.65
N TRP A 13 -18.92 -1.39 -1.19
CA TRP A 13 -20.24 -0.76 -1.16
C TRP A 13 -20.80 -0.53 -2.58
N ILE A 14 -20.02 0.03 -3.53
CA ILE A 14 -20.43 0.29 -4.91
C ILE A 14 -20.85 -1.02 -5.61
N PHE A 15 -20.07 -2.08 -5.43
CA PHE A 15 -20.31 -3.37 -6.08
C PHE A 15 -21.19 -4.33 -5.27
N ARG A 16 -21.80 -3.86 -4.17
CA ARG A 16 -22.69 -4.64 -3.28
C ARG A 16 -22.03 -5.93 -2.76
N LEU A 17 -20.76 -5.85 -2.40
CA LEU A 17 -19.99 -6.94 -1.83
C LEU A 17 -20.02 -6.88 -0.29
N PRO A 18 -19.78 -8.01 0.40
CA PRO A 18 -19.59 -8.00 1.85
C PRO A 18 -18.42 -7.09 2.26
N ASP A 19 -18.43 -6.63 3.50
CA ASP A 19 -17.33 -5.83 4.06
C ASP A 19 -16.02 -6.64 3.99
N PRO A 20 -14.94 -6.12 3.38
CA PRO A 20 -13.68 -6.85 3.23
C PRO A 20 -13.00 -7.20 4.56
N ARG A 21 -13.47 -6.65 5.67
CA ARG A 21 -13.00 -6.97 7.02
C ARG A 21 -13.67 -8.20 7.62
N THR A 22 -14.69 -8.77 6.96
CA THR A 22 -15.46 -9.93 7.47
C THR A 22 -15.15 -11.24 6.76
N PHE A 23 -14.36 -11.21 5.67
CA PHE A 23 -14.00 -12.41 4.93
C PHE A 23 -12.52 -12.48 4.53
N GLY A 24 -12.11 -13.66 4.10
CA GLY A 24 -10.78 -13.90 3.54
C GLY A 24 -9.66 -13.63 4.53
N SER A 25 -8.82 -12.63 4.26
CA SER A 25 -7.74 -12.21 5.16
C SER A 25 -8.15 -11.14 6.16
N MET A 26 -9.42 -10.76 6.19
CA MET A 26 -9.99 -9.66 7.01
C MET A 26 -9.27 -8.31 6.83
N ASN A 27 -8.48 -8.19 5.77
CA ASN A 27 -7.72 -6.97 5.45
C ASN A 27 -8.46 -6.15 4.39
N PRO A 28 -8.76 -4.85 4.63
CA PRO A 28 -9.38 -3.99 3.63
C PRO A 28 -8.35 -3.56 2.56
N GLY A 29 -8.09 -4.44 1.60
CA GLY A 29 -7.15 -4.20 0.50
C GLY A 29 -7.51 -5.00 -0.75
N ALA A 30 -6.97 -4.58 -1.90
CA ALA A 30 -7.33 -5.06 -3.23
C ALA A 30 -7.27 -6.60 -3.38
N THR A 31 -6.22 -7.25 -2.86
CA THR A 31 -6.08 -8.72 -2.93
C THR A 31 -7.20 -9.44 -2.16
N ASN A 32 -7.67 -8.88 -1.06
CA ASN A 32 -8.78 -9.47 -0.31
C ASN A 32 -10.11 -9.23 -1.02
N VAL A 33 -10.32 -8.03 -1.56
CA VAL A 33 -11.50 -7.73 -2.40
C VAL A 33 -11.55 -8.65 -3.64
N LEU A 34 -10.40 -8.95 -4.25
CA LEU A 34 -10.33 -9.89 -5.39
C LEU A 34 -10.87 -11.29 -5.02
N ARG A 35 -10.77 -11.72 -3.76
CA ARG A 35 -11.30 -13.02 -3.29
C ARG A 35 -12.82 -13.11 -3.32
N SER A 36 -13.53 -11.97 -3.32
CA SER A 36 -14.99 -11.95 -3.57
C SER A 36 -15.37 -12.37 -5.01
N GLY A 37 -14.37 -12.49 -5.91
CA GLY A 37 -14.56 -12.78 -7.33
C GLY A 37 -14.75 -11.53 -8.19
N ASN A 38 -14.95 -10.35 -7.62
CA ASN A 38 -15.16 -9.11 -8.36
C ASN A 38 -13.84 -8.41 -8.69
N LYS A 39 -13.37 -8.56 -9.93
CA LYS A 39 -12.12 -7.96 -10.41
C LYS A 39 -12.21 -6.44 -10.49
N ALA A 40 -13.35 -5.87 -10.89
CA ALA A 40 -13.53 -4.43 -11.01
C ALA A 40 -13.44 -3.74 -9.64
N ALA A 41 -14.05 -4.31 -8.61
CA ALA A 41 -13.92 -3.82 -7.24
C ALA A 41 -12.47 -3.89 -6.73
N ALA A 42 -11.74 -4.96 -7.06
CA ALA A 42 -10.33 -5.09 -6.69
C ALA A 42 -9.45 -4.05 -7.39
N ILE A 43 -9.68 -3.78 -8.68
CA ILE A 43 -8.97 -2.74 -9.45
C ILE A 43 -9.28 -1.37 -8.87
N LEU A 44 -10.56 -1.04 -8.63
CA LEU A 44 -10.95 0.23 -8.00
C LEU A 44 -10.28 0.41 -6.63
N THR A 45 -10.20 -0.65 -5.82
CA THR A 45 -9.50 -0.62 -4.53
C THR A 45 -8.02 -0.33 -4.72
N LEU A 46 -7.36 -1.05 -5.65
CA LEU A 46 -5.93 -0.88 -5.91
C LEU A 46 -5.60 0.54 -6.38
N LEU A 47 -6.32 1.00 -7.41
CA LEU A 47 -6.09 2.34 -7.99
C LEU A 47 -6.44 3.46 -7.01
N GLY A 48 -7.52 3.32 -6.25
CA GLY A 48 -7.92 4.30 -5.26
C GLY A 48 -6.95 4.40 -4.09
N ASP A 49 -6.50 3.26 -3.54
CA ASP A 49 -5.55 3.26 -2.43
C ASP A 49 -4.15 3.70 -2.86
N ALA A 50 -3.70 3.39 -4.09
CA ALA A 50 -2.46 3.93 -4.64
C ALA A 50 -2.62 5.41 -4.99
N GLY A 51 -3.72 5.76 -5.65
CA GLY A 51 -4.02 7.13 -6.09
C GLY A 51 -4.06 8.12 -4.94
N LYS A 52 -4.67 7.79 -3.79
CA LYS A 52 -4.69 8.71 -2.64
C LYS A 52 -3.29 9.02 -2.10
N GLY A 53 -2.39 8.02 -2.12
CA GLY A 53 -0.98 8.21 -1.73
C GLY A 53 -0.25 9.12 -2.69
N TRP A 54 -0.37 8.84 -3.99
CA TRP A 54 0.24 9.61 -5.06
C TRP A 54 -0.28 11.06 -5.09
N VAL A 55 -1.60 11.25 -5.10
CA VAL A 55 -2.24 12.58 -5.11
C VAL A 55 -1.82 13.43 -3.92
N ALA A 56 -1.76 12.85 -2.71
CA ALA A 56 -1.35 13.59 -1.52
C ALA A 56 0.07 14.15 -1.67
N VAL A 57 1.01 13.34 -2.18
CA VAL A 57 2.41 13.76 -2.38
C VAL A 57 2.52 14.81 -3.49
N ILE A 58 1.86 14.61 -4.64
CA ILE A 58 1.89 15.56 -5.76
C ILE A 58 1.28 16.92 -5.34
N LEU A 59 0.17 16.91 -4.61
CA LEU A 59 -0.40 18.16 -4.09
C LEU A 59 0.57 18.85 -3.11
N ALA A 60 1.22 18.09 -2.24
CA ALA A 60 2.23 18.66 -1.34
C ALA A 60 3.42 19.26 -2.12
N GLN A 61 3.93 18.59 -3.14
CA GLN A 61 5.00 19.09 -4.00
C GLN A 61 4.60 20.35 -4.77
N HIS A 62 3.34 20.43 -5.20
CA HIS A 62 2.85 21.60 -5.92
C HIS A 62 2.63 22.81 -5.00
N PHE A 63 2.04 22.62 -3.84
CA PHE A 63 1.65 23.72 -2.96
C PHE A 63 2.73 24.14 -1.94
N ALA A 64 3.64 23.26 -1.52
CA ALA A 64 4.65 23.60 -0.54
C ALA A 64 5.51 24.79 -0.99
N PRO A 65 6.05 24.86 -2.22
CA PRO A 65 6.81 26.02 -2.68
C PRO A 65 5.97 27.31 -2.72
N VAL A 66 4.70 27.21 -3.12
CA VAL A 66 3.78 28.38 -3.20
C VAL A 66 3.60 29.02 -1.83
N TRP A 67 3.63 28.22 -0.77
CA TRP A 67 3.46 28.70 0.61
C TRP A 67 4.78 28.88 1.35
N GLY A 68 5.94 28.81 0.67
CA GLY A 68 7.25 28.95 1.27
C GLY A 68 7.62 27.82 2.24
N LEU A 69 7.03 26.63 2.06
CA LEU A 69 7.27 25.46 2.89
C LEU A 69 8.39 24.59 2.30
N ASP A 70 9.17 23.97 3.16
CA ASP A 70 10.29 23.13 2.76
C ASP A 70 9.89 21.66 2.45
N ASN A 71 10.87 20.88 1.98
CA ASN A 71 10.68 19.46 1.67
C ASN A 71 10.26 18.59 2.87
N LYS A 72 10.41 19.08 4.10
CA LYS A 72 9.94 18.36 5.30
C LYS A 72 8.43 18.22 5.32
N VAL A 73 7.71 19.20 4.77
CA VAL A 73 6.25 19.14 4.65
C VAL A 73 5.84 18.03 3.67
N ILE A 74 6.53 17.90 2.53
CA ILE A 74 6.27 16.84 1.55
C ILE A 74 6.51 15.47 2.20
N ALA A 75 7.63 15.31 2.90
CA ALA A 75 7.97 14.10 3.64
C ALA A 75 6.93 13.78 4.73
N GLY A 76 6.47 14.80 5.46
CA GLY A 76 5.41 14.67 6.46
C GLY A 76 4.09 14.22 5.86
N VAL A 77 3.66 14.81 4.74
CA VAL A 77 2.43 14.43 4.03
C VAL A 77 2.52 12.98 3.52
N ALA A 78 3.67 12.59 2.95
CA ALA A 78 3.92 11.23 2.48
C ALA A 78 3.74 10.19 3.62
N LEU A 79 4.34 10.46 4.77
CA LEU A 79 4.19 9.59 5.94
C LEU A 79 2.76 9.61 6.48
N LEU A 80 2.15 10.78 6.65
CA LEU A 80 0.81 10.93 7.22
C LEU A 80 -0.29 10.29 6.37
N VAL A 81 -0.21 10.37 5.02
CA VAL A 81 -1.20 9.70 4.16
C VAL A 81 -1.09 8.19 4.28
N PHE A 82 0.13 7.65 4.39
CA PHE A 82 0.37 6.23 4.63
C PHE A 82 -0.14 5.79 6.02
N LEU A 83 0.20 6.53 7.07
CA LEU A 83 -0.28 6.27 8.44
C LEU A 83 -1.82 6.30 8.50
N GLY A 84 -2.45 7.24 7.81
CA GLY A 84 -3.90 7.31 7.69
C GLY A 84 -4.51 6.06 7.05
N HIS A 85 -3.83 5.41 6.10
CA HIS A 85 -4.30 4.16 5.52
C HIS A 85 -4.18 2.97 6.49
N ILE A 86 -3.07 2.86 7.24
CA ILE A 86 -2.87 1.72 8.17
C ILE A 86 -3.61 1.90 9.50
N TRP A 87 -3.89 3.15 9.89
CA TRP A 87 -4.67 3.53 11.08
C TRP A 87 -5.74 4.57 10.75
N PRO A 88 -6.76 4.18 9.93
CA PRO A 88 -7.77 5.13 9.48
C PRO A 88 -8.70 5.57 10.62
N VAL A 89 -8.84 6.88 10.78
CA VAL A 89 -9.71 7.47 11.81
C VAL A 89 -11.16 7.02 11.61
N PHE A 90 -11.63 7.02 10.36
CA PHE A 90 -13.02 6.64 10.02
C PHE A 90 -13.34 5.16 10.28
N LEU A 91 -12.34 4.30 10.50
CA LEU A 91 -12.51 2.87 10.71
C LEU A 91 -12.02 2.42 12.10
N ARG A 92 -12.05 3.33 13.07
CA ARG A 92 -11.58 3.07 14.45
C ARG A 92 -10.16 2.50 14.46
N PHE A 93 -9.27 3.05 13.64
CA PHE A 93 -7.86 2.68 13.49
C PHE A 93 -7.61 1.24 12.99
N LYS A 94 -8.62 0.56 12.44
CA LYS A 94 -8.51 -0.79 11.86
C LYS A 94 -8.38 -0.71 10.34
N GLY A 95 -7.18 -0.39 9.85
CA GLY A 95 -6.88 -0.20 8.44
C GLY A 95 -6.20 -1.38 7.75
N GLY A 96 -5.74 -1.12 6.51
CA GLY A 96 -5.07 -2.08 5.66
C GLY A 96 -3.60 -2.32 6.02
N ARG A 97 -2.89 -3.03 5.12
CA ARG A 97 -1.44 -3.28 5.22
C ARG A 97 -0.59 -2.20 4.54
N GLY A 98 -1.21 -1.34 3.74
CA GLY A 98 -0.57 -0.15 3.18
C GLY A 98 0.17 -0.32 1.86
N VAL A 99 0.24 -1.51 1.26
CA VAL A 99 1.08 -1.77 0.08
C VAL A 99 0.76 -0.85 -1.10
N ALA A 100 -0.51 -0.76 -1.51
CA ALA A 100 -0.92 0.10 -2.63
C ALA A 100 -0.65 1.59 -2.33
N THR A 101 -0.99 2.04 -1.11
CA THR A 101 -0.74 3.43 -0.70
C THR A 101 0.75 3.73 -0.62
N ALA A 102 1.58 2.79 -0.13
CA ALA A 102 3.04 2.91 -0.14
C ALA A 102 3.58 3.08 -1.56
N VAL A 103 3.13 2.24 -2.51
CA VAL A 103 3.50 2.37 -3.93
C VAL A 103 3.12 3.75 -4.47
N GLY A 104 1.89 4.21 -4.20
CA GLY A 104 1.45 5.54 -4.63
C GLY A 104 2.30 6.67 -4.05
N VAL A 105 2.63 6.59 -2.76
CA VAL A 105 3.53 7.55 -2.10
C VAL A 105 4.92 7.54 -2.74
N VAL A 106 5.52 6.36 -2.94
CA VAL A 106 6.86 6.24 -3.52
C VAL A 106 6.88 6.76 -4.96
N LEU A 107 5.87 6.45 -5.79
CA LEU A 107 5.72 7.00 -7.13
C LEU A 107 5.58 8.53 -7.14
N GLY A 108 4.92 9.10 -6.13
CA GLY A 108 4.83 10.55 -5.95
C GLY A 108 6.15 11.18 -5.54
N LEU A 109 6.92 10.55 -4.64
CA LEU A 109 8.22 11.05 -4.21
C LEU A 109 9.30 10.90 -5.28
N SER A 110 9.33 9.74 -5.96
CA SER A 110 10.28 9.43 -7.03
C SER A 110 9.75 8.34 -7.93
N LEU A 111 9.76 8.61 -9.23
CA LEU A 111 9.18 7.73 -10.24
C LEU A 111 9.91 6.38 -10.32
N TRP A 112 11.24 6.38 -10.39
CA TRP A 112 12.02 5.16 -10.61
C TRP A 112 11.96 4.16 -9.45
N PRO A 113 12.18 4.54 -8.18
CA PRO A 113 11.97 3.64 -7.05
C PRO A 113 10.54 3.07 -7.00
N GLY A 114 9.53 3.89 -7.34
CA GLY A 114 8.14 3.44 -7.40
C GLY A 114 7.88 2.41 -8.49
N ILE A 115 8.39 2.64 -9.72
CA ILE A 115 8.31 1.68 -10.82
C ILE A 115 9.01 0.36 -10.46
N LEU A 116 10.22 0.43 -9.91
CA LEU A 116 10.99 -0.76 -9.50
C LEU A 116 10.28 -1.54 -8.39
N ALA A 117 9.63 -0.84 -7.45
CA ALA A 117 8.81 -1.49 -6.42
C ALA A 117 7.64 -2.27 -7.02
N VAL A 118 6.93 -1.68 -8.01
CA VAL A 118 5.84 -2.34 -8.74
C VAL A 118 6.36 -3.54 -9.53
N ILE A 119 7.44 -3.37 -10.29
CA ILE A 119 8.05 -4.46 -11.07
C ILE A 119 8.46 -5.61 -10.16
N THR A 120 9.14 -5.32 -9.04
CA THR A 120 9.52 -6.32 -8.04
C THR A 120 8.29 -7.07 -7.52
N TRP A 121 7.24 -6.34 -7.14
CA TRP A 121 6.01 -6.96 -6.66
C TRP A 121 5.38 -7.89 -7.71
N VAL A 122 5.29 -7.44 -8.96
CA VAL A 122 4.72 -8.22 -10.08
C VAL A 122 5.55 -9.47 -10.36
N ILE A 123 6.86 -9.37 -10.46
CA ILE A 123 7.76 -10.52 -10.71
C ILE A 123 7.57 -11.59 -9.63
N VAL A 124 7.62 -11.20 -8.35
CA VAL A 124 7.45 -12.12 -7.23
C VAL A 124 6.05 -12.72 -7.22
N ALA A 125 5.01 -11.93 -7.56
CA ALA A 125 3.63 -12.40 -7.64
C ALA A 125 3.43 -13.43 -8.76
N LEU A 126 4.06 -13.26 -9.90
CA LEU A 126 3.99 -14.19 -11.03
C LEU A 126 4.69 -15.52 -10.71
N ILE A 127 5.87 -15.47 -10.08
CA ILE A 127 6.66 -16.66 -9.78
C ILE A 127 6.03 -17.48 -8.63
N TRP A 128 5.76 -16.86 -7.49
CA TRP A 128 5.34 -17.59 -6.27
C TRP A 128 3.83 -17.53 -5.99
N ARG A 129 3.11 -16.60 -6.61
CA ARG A 129 1.66 -16.41 -6.44
C ARG A 129 1.22 -16.07 -5.01
N PHE A 130 2.10 -15.49 -4.18
CA PHE A 130 1.78 -14.98 -2.85
C PHE A 130 1.87 -13.45 -2.83
N SER A 131 0.72 -12.76 -2.71
CA SER A 131 0.67 -11.29 -2.63
C SER A 131 1.44 -10.73 -1.42
N SER A 132 1.44 -11.44 -0.31
CA SER A 132 2.17 -11.05 0.90
C SER A 132 3.69 -11.18 0.72
N LEU A 133 4.17 -12.25 0.09
CA LEU A 133 5.59 -12.41 -0.22
C LEU A 133 6.05 -11.30 -1.17
N SER A 134 5.25 -11.03 -2.22
CA SER A 134 5.53 -9.95 -3.16
C SER A 134 5.65 -8.59 -2.47
N ALA A 135 4.74 -8.31 -1.54
CA ALA A 135 4.76 -7.08 -0.76
C ALA A 135 5.99 -6.98 0.17
N LEU A 136 6.37 -8.09 0.80
CA LEU A 136 7.55 -8.14 1.69
C LEU A 136 8.84 -7.94 0.90
N VAL A 137 9.02 -8.61 -0.24
CA VAL A 137 10.21 -8.45 -1.08
C VAL A 137 10.30 -7.03 -1.64
N ALA A 138 9.18 -6.51 -2.17
CA ALA A 138 9.14 -5.14 -2.67
C ALA A 138 9.44 -4.12 -1.55
N ALA A 139 8.84 -4.26 -0.37
CA ALA A 139 9.08 -3.36 0.76
C ALA A 139 10.55 -3.41 1.24
N THR A 140 11.21 -4.56 1.18
CA THR A 140 12.62 -4.70 1.55
C THR A 140 13.55 -4.02 0.53
N LEU A 141 13.24 -4.12 -0.76
CA LEU A 141 14.10 -3.56 -1.82
C LEU A 141 13.83 -2.08 -2.11
N THR A 142 12.62 -1.58 -1.85
CA THR A 142 12.26 -0.19 -2.18
C THR A 142 13.17 0.87 -1.52
N PRO A 143 13.60 0.74 -0.25
CA PRO A 143 14.57 1.66 0.34
C PRO A 143 15.94 1.65 -0.37
N VAL A 144 16.36 0.49 -0.87
CA VAL A 144 17.61 0.38 -1.64
C VAL A 144 17.47 1.12 -2.97
N TYR A 145 16.35 0.96 -3.66
CA TYR A 145 16.06 1.73 -4.88
C TYR A 145 16.02 3.23 -4.60
N ALA A 146 15.35 3.64 -3.51
CA ALA A 146 15.31 5.05 -3.12
C ALA A 146 16.72 5.60 -2.85
N TRP A 147 17.57 4.86 -2.15
CA TRP A 147 18.96 5.25 -1.89
C TRP A 147 19.76 5.43 -3.19
N ILE A 148 19.62 4.52 -4.14
CA ILE A 148 20.33 4.60 -5.44
C ILE A 148 19.92 5.84 -6.24
N PHE A 149 18.62 6.20 -6.25
CA PHE A 149 18.10 7.28 -7.09
C PHE A 149 18.04 8.65 -6.40
N LEU A 150 17.94 8.69 -5.08
CA LEU A 150 17.76 9.93 -4.28
C LEU A 150 18.95 10.19 -3.34
N GLY A 151 19.82 9.21 -3.14
CA GLY A 151 20.84 9.29 -2.10
C GLY A 151 20.25 9.17 -0.70
N LEU A 152 21.03 9.61 0.32
CA LEU A 152 20.58 9.65 1.70
C LEU A 152 19.89 10.99 2.01
N ASP A 153 18.67 11.14 1.52
CA ASP A 153 17.82 12.30 1.75
C ASP A 153 16.62 11.99 2.64
N LEU A 154 15.82 13.00 2.95
CA LEU A 154 14.62 12.86 3.80
C LEU A 154 13.57 11.95 3.18
N SER A 155 13.41 11.96 1.84
CA SER A 155 12.46 11.09 1.14
C SER A 155 12.86 9.62 1.27
N THR A 156 14.16 9.32 1.20
CA THR A 156 14.70 7.98 1.41
C THR A 156 14.42 7.48 2.83
N PHE A 157 14.58 8.33 3.85
CA PHE A 157 14.23 7.97 5.23
C PHE A 157 12.74 7.73 5.42
N VAL A 158 11.87 8.52 4.77
CA VAL A 158 10.42 8.30 4.80
C VAL A 158 10.05 6.98 4.11
N ILE A 159 10.64 6.70 2.94
CA ILE A 159 10.43 5.44 2.22
C ILE A 159 10.88 4.23 3.07
N PHE A 160 12.03 4.33 3.74
CA PHE A 160 12.49 3.31 4.68
C PHE A 160 11.49 3.09 5.82
N THR A 161 11.00 4.16 6.44
CA THR A 161 10.01 4.11 7.52
C THR A 161 8.71 3.45 7.06
N ILE A 162 8.19 3.83 5.89
CA ILE A 162 7.00 3.23 5.28
C ILE A 162 7.22 1.74 5.02
N SER A 163 8.38 1.37 4.46
CA SER A 163 8.74 -0.02 4.18
C SER A 163 8.79 -0.87 5.45
N LEU A 164 9.40 -0.35 6.51
CA LEU A 164 9.42 -1.01 7.81
C LEU A 164 8.01 -1.24 8.37
N LEU A 165 7.15 -0.21 8.30
CA LEU A 165 5.76 -0.32 8.73
C LEU A 165 4.97 -1.33 7.89
N VAL A 166 5.19 -1.38 6.57
CA VAL A 166 4.59 -2.42 5.70
C VAL A 166 5.01 -3.81 6.18
N ILE A 167 6.30 -4.04 6.45
CA ILE A 167 6.80 -5.33 6.94
C ILE A 167 6.16 -5.69 8.28
N LEU A 168 6.10 -4.75 9.22
CA LEU A 168 5.47 -4.95 10.54
C LEU A 168 3.97 -5.27 10.42
N ARG A 169 3.27 -4.65 9.47
CA ARG A 169 1.84 -4.94 9.18
C ARG A 169 1.63 -6.31 8.54
N HIS A 170 2.69 -6.96 8.06
CA HIS A 170 2.65 -8.32 7.48
C HIS A 170 3.03 -9.42 8.47
N LYS A 171 3.15 -9.16 9.78
CA LYS A 171 3.57 -10.15 10.78
C LYS A 171 2.80 -11.48 10.73
N SER A 172 1.47 -11.43 10.57
CA SER A 172 0.64 -12.63 10.44
C SER A 172 0.89 -13.38 9.12
N ASN A 173 1.19 -12.66 8.04
CA ASN A 173 1.51 -13.29 6.76
C ASN A 173 2.89 -13.95 6.80
N ILE A 174 3.86 -13.33 7.47
CA ILE A 174 5.20 -13.93 7.66
C ILE A 174 5.04 -15.26 8.40
N ALA A 175 4.26 -15.28 9.49
CA ALA A 175 3.99 -16.53 10.22
C ALA A 175 3.29 -17.58 9.33
N ASN A 176 2.32 -17.17 8.51
CA ASN A 176 1.62 -18.07 7.59
C ASN A 176 2.53 -18.58 6.46
N LEU A 177 3.43 -17.74 5.92
CA LEU A 177 4.41 -18.13 4.91
C LEU A 177 5.37 -19.19 5.46
N LEU A 178 5.91 -18.96 6.65
CA LEU A 178 6.81 -19.91 7.33
C LEU A 178 6.12 -21.23 7.66
N ALA A 179 4.83 -21.18 8.02
CA ALA A 179 4.04 -22.38 8.31
C ALA A 179 3.43 -23.05 7.05
N GLY A 180 3.70 -22.55 5.83
CA GLY A 180 3.10 -23.08 4.59
C GLY A 180 1.58 -22.86 4.47
N LYS A 181 0.99 -21.98 5.31
CA LYS A 181 -0.46 -21.72 5.40
C LYS A 181 -0.91 -20.46 4.65
N GLU A 182 0.01 -19.73 4.00
CA GLU A 182 -0.34 -18.52 3.30
C GLU A 182 -1.15 -18.81 2.02
N ARG A 183 -2.18 -18.00 1.77
CA ARG A 183 -3.10 -18.21 0.65
C ARG A 183 -2.52 -17.64 -0.64
N ARG A 184 -2.54 -18.45 -1.72
CA ARG A 184 -2.10 -18.02 -3.05
C ARG A 184 -3.11 -17.05 -3.68
N ILE A 185 -2.62 -16.19 -4.59
CA ILE A 185 -3.44 -15.29 -5.42
C ILE A 185 -4.34 -16.17 -6.33
N GLY A 186 -5.62 -15.80 -6.41
CA GLY A 186 -6.57 -16.47 -7.31
C GLY A 186 -7.23 -17.75 -6.78
N LYS A 187 -6.85 -18.27 -5.61
CA LYS A 187 -7.68 -19.29 -4.94
C LYS A 187 -8.90 -18.60 -4.31
N ARG A 188 -10.10 -18.94 -4.79
CA ARG A 188 -11.38 -18.62 -4.12
C ARG A 188 -11.34 -19.21 -2.71
N GLY A 189 -11.82 -18.45 -1.74
CA GLY A 189 -11.96 -19.00 -0.39
C GLY A 189 -12.90 -20.18 -0.44
N GLU A 190 -12.43 -21.37 -0.09
CA GLU A 190 -13.29 -22.43 0.37
C GLU A 190 -13.92 -21.90 1.66
N SER A 191 -15.25 -21.73 1.62
CA SER A 191 -16.11 -21.38 2.75
C SER A 191 -16.08 -22.48 3.81
#